data_d5071d23ec1884fc955034c0bcbab4f4
#
_entry.id   d5071d23ec1884fc955034c0bcbab4f4
#
_cell.length_a   1.000
_cell.length_b   1.000
_cell.length_c   1.000
_cell.angle_alpha   90.00
_cell.angle_beta   90.00
_cell.angle_gamma   90.00
#
_symmetry.space_group_name_H-M   'P 1'
#
loop_
_entity.id
_entity.type
_entity.pdbx_description
1 polymer ?
#
loop_
_entity_poly.entity_id
_entity_poly.type
_entity_poly.pdbx_seq_one_letter_code
_entity_poly.pdbx_strand_id
1 'polypeptide(L)' 'LRALLDQLAQAGYRRASLSVQKENPAVALYRRLDFHTLRETESEYIMVKTLGC' A
#
# COMPACT_ATOMS: atom_id res chain seq x y z
N LEU A 1 1.88 5.71 -11.01
CA LEU A 1 1.54 4.83 -9.88
C LEU A 1 0.11 4.36 -9.93
N ARG A 2 -0.81 5.26 -10.27
CA ARG A 2 -2.21 4.84 -10.38
C ARG A 2 -2.41 3.87 -11.53
N ALA A 3 -1.72 4.11 -12.63
CA ALA A 3 -1.81 3.22 -13.77
C ALA A 3 -1.30 1.82 -13.40
N LEU A 4 -0.27 1.77 -12.58
CA LEU A 4 0.26 0.49 -12.14
C LEU A 4 -0.75 -0.26 -11.29
N LEU A 5 -1.43 0.43 -10.39
CA LEU A 5 -2.46 -0.19 -9.56
C LEU A 5 -3.62 -0.68 -10.42
N ASP A 6 -4.01 0.09 -11.41
CA ASP A 6 -5.07 -0.30 -12.31
C ASP A 6 -4.70 -1.57 -13.08
N GLN A 7 -3.45 -1.65 -13.52
CA GLN A 7 -2.99 -2.84 -14.22
C GLN A 7 -3.02 -4.07 -13.33
N LEU A 8 -2.61 -3.92 -12.08
CA LEU A 8 -2.62 -5.02 -11.14
C LEU A 8 -4.05 -5.51 -10.90
N ALA A 9 -4.98 -4.60 -10.76
CA ALA A 9 -6.37 -4.98 -10.57
C ALA A 9 -6.92 -5.69 -11.78
N GLN A 10 -6.60 -5.20 -12.97
CA GLN A 10 -7.06 -5.81 -14.21
C GLN A 10 -6.48 -7.19 -14.43
N ALA A 11 -5.26 -7.41 -13.95
CA ALA A 11 -4.60 -8.70 -14.08
C ALA A 11 -5.09 -9.72 -13.05
N GLY A 12 -6.05 -9.35 -12.22
CA GLY A 12 -6.61 -10.28 -11.25
C GLY A 12 -5.98 -10.19 -9.88
N TYR A 13 -5.05 -9.30 -9.69
CA TYR A 13 -4.46 -9.09 -8.37
C TYR A 13 -5.44 -8.34 -7.49
N ARG A 14 -5.53 -8.77 -6.25
CA ARG A 14 -6.44 -8.17 -5.29
C ARG A 14 -5.72 -7.46 -4.17
N ARG A 15 -4.46 -7.17 -4.38
CA ARG A 15 -3.65 -6.48 -3.39
C ARG A 15 -2.86 -5.38 -4.04
N ALA A 16 -2.75 -4.28 -3.34
CA ALA A 16 -1.83 -3.22 -3.70
C ALA A 16 -0.82 -3.09 -2.59
N SER A 17 0.45 -3.01 -2.93
CA SER A 17 1.49 -2.82 -1.93
C SER A 17 2.28 -1.56 -2.25
N LEU A 18 2.80 -0.95 -1.20
CA LEU A 18 3.62 0.24 -1.35
C LEU A 18 4.65 0.28 -0.23
N SER A 19 5.69 1.07 -0.44
CA SER A 19 6.60 1.38 0.64
C SER A 19 6.53 2.87 0.92
N VAL A 20 6.59 3.22 2.19
CA VAL A 20 6.48 4.60 2.63
C VAL A 20 7.44 4.82 3.77
N GLN A 21 8.12 5.96 3.76
CA GLN A 21 9.06 6.29 4.82
C GLN A 21 8.31 6.48 6.13
N LYS A 22 8.92 6.01 7.22
CA LYS A 22 8.28 6.07 8.54
C LYS A 22 7.95 7.48 8.97
N GLU A 23 8.74 8.45 8.57
CA GLU A 23 8.50 9.85 8.94
C GLU A 23 7.56 10.56 7.98
N ASN A 24 7.08 9.88 6.95
CA ASN A 24 6.16 10.49 6.02
C ASN A 24 4.77 10.57 6.64
N PRO A 25 4.17 11.76 6.71
CA PRO A 25 2.83 11.90 7.28
C PRO A 25 1.77 11.12 6.52
N ALA A 26 2.05 10.72 5.29
CA ALA A 26 1.11 9.92 4.52
C ALA A 26 0.88 8.54 5.13
N VAL A 27 1.73 8.10 6.05
CA VAL A 27 1.52 6.82 6.74
C VAL A 27 0.14 6.79 7.39
N ALA A 28 -0.23 7.87 8.08
CA ALA A 28 -1.53 7.92 8.72
C ALA A 28 -2.66 7.89 7.69
N LEU A 29 -2.44 8.53 6.55
CA LEU A 29 -3.42 8.53 5.48
C LEU A 29 -3.63 7.12 4.93
N TYR A 30 -2.56 6.40 4.71
CA TYR A 30 -2.66 5.04 4.18
C TYR A 30 -3.38 4.12 5.15
N ARG A 31 -3.16 4.29 6.46
CA ARG A 31 -3.88 3.51 7.44
C ARG A 31 -5.37 3.77 7.40
N ARG A 32 -5.75 5.01 7.13
CA ARG A 32 -7.16 5.36 6.97
C ARG A 32 -7.77 4.74 5.74
N LEU A 33 -6.95 4.44 4.75
CA LEU A 33 -7.39 3.82 3.51
C LEU A 33 -7.37 2.31 3.58
N ASP A 34 -7.28 1.76 4.78
CA ASP A 34 -7.27 0.32 5.03
C ASP A 34 -5.97 -0.37 4.62
N PHE A 35 -4.93 0.40 4.41
CA PHE A 35 -3.61 -0.19 4.28
C PHE A 35 -3.13 -0.63 5.66
N HIS A 36 -2.44 -1.75 5.71
CA HIS A 36 -1.84 -2.20 6.95
C HIS A 36 -0.38 -2.56 6.69
N THR A 37 0.40 -2.51 7.75
CA THR A 37 1.83 -2.76 7.65
C THR A 37 2.07 -4.26 7.51
N LEU A 38 2.58 -4.66 6.38
CA LEU A 38 2.97 -6.03 6.14
C LEU A 38 4.37 -6.29 6.70
N ARG A 39 5.24 -5.33 6.54
CA ARG A 39 6.63 -5.48 6.92
C ARG A 39 7.18 -4.12 7.31
N GLU A 40 8.19 -4.12 8.15
CA GLU A 40 8.81 -2.90 8.60
C GLU A 40 10.32 -3.01 8.39
N THR A 41 10.89 -2.00 7.76
CA THR A 41 12.33 -1.88 7.63
C THR A 41 12.83 -0.79 8.56
N GLU A 42 14.12 -0.50 8.53
CA GLU A 42 14.69 0.52 9.40
C GLU A 42 14.09 1.90 9.16
N SER A 43 13.75 2.21 7.92
CA SER A 43 13.31 3.54 7.56
C SER A 43 11.97 3.58 6.87
N GLU A 44 11.38 2.43 6.56
CA GLU A 44 10.15 2.39 5.77
C GLU A 44 9.20 1.34 6.28
N TYR A 45 7.93 1.56 5.97
CA TYR A 45 6.90 0.53 6.14
C TYR A 45 6.51 0.01 4.78
N ILE A 46 6.40 -1.30 4.68
CA ILE A 46 5.81 -1.92 3.50
C ILE A 46 4.35 -2.17 3.84
N MET A 47 3.47 -1.46 3.18
CA MET A 47 2.05 -1.52 3.48
C MET A 47 1.30 -2.19 2.34
N VAL A 48 0.24 -2.85 2.69
CA VAL A 48 -0.55 -3.59 1.71
C VAL A 48 -2.03 -3.36 1.99
N LYS A 49 -2.79 -3.33 0.93
CA LYS A 49 -4.24 -3.21 1.01
C LYS A 49 -4.86 -4.24 0.08
N THR A 50 -5.88 -4.92 0.57
CA THR A 50 -6.65 -5.82 -0.27
C THR A 50 -7.58 -5.01 -1.14
N LEU A 51 -7.49 -5.20 -2.44
CA LEU A 51 -8.35 -4.55 -3.41
C LEU A 51 -9.51 -5.46 -3.75
N GLY A 52 -10.57 -4.84 -4.17
CA GLY A 52 -11.75 -5.59 -4.53
C GLY A 52 -12.51 -5.98 -3.30
N CYS A 53 -13.53 -6.70 -3.50
CA CYS A 53 -14.47 -6.90 -2.43
C CYS A 53 -14.64 -8.27 -1.99
#